data_9001483e3bbe2eaf33db1b4e360ae0e6
#
_entry.id   9001483e3bbe2eaf33db1b4e360ae0e6
#
_cell.length_a   1.000
_cell.length_b   1.000
_cell.length_c   1.000
_cell.angle_alpha   90.00
_cell.angle_beta   90.00
_cell.angle_gamma   90.00
#
_symmetry.space_group_name_H-M   'P 1'
#
loop_
_entity.id
_entity.type
_entity.pdbx_description
1 polymer ?
#
loop_
_entity_poly.entity_id
_entity_poly.type
_entity_poly.pdbx_seq_one_letter_code
_entity_poly.pdbx_strand_id
1 'polypeptide(L)'
;KNFVQIAKLLNQKNWLINYISINAPVSLKEYPSGYQWFDIYPNGKYIQDATYQDLKIVESDIKSSLLSLEYTIYYYINNYKLQLIDSFVIGFSQGGMIAFELGNYLKNRLGAIGIISSKIISKNKIINNNLKNTPIFISHGDKDNVLSINDFYKSLDFLKNNNCYFESYKIINDDHT
;
A
#
# COMPACT_ATOMS: atom_id res chain seq x y z
N LYS A 1 2.74 -11.69 8.64
CA LYS A 1 1.59 -12.58 8.33
C LYS A 1 1.61 -12.91 6.87
N ASN A 2 1.29 -14.16 6.53
CA ASN A 2 1.51 -14.70 5.19
C ASN A 2 0.28 -14.44 4.31
N PHE A 3 0.34 -13.46 3.42
CA PHE A 3 -0.72 -13.14 2.44
C PHE A 3 -1.11 -14.34 1.54
N VAL A 4 -0.25 -15.35 1.42
CA VAL A 4 -0.57 -16.60 0.73
C VAL A 4 -1.78 -17.32 1.34
N GLN A 5 -2.01 -17.20 2.65
CA GLN A 5 -3.20 -17.79 3.30
C GLN A 5 -4.48 -17.06 2.87
N ILE A 6 -4.43 -15.74 2.72
CA ILE A 6 -5.56 -14.94 2.20
C ILE A 6 -5.87 -15.36 0.76
N ALA A 7 -4.84 -15.52 -0.08
CA ALA A 7 -5.00 -16.00 -1.44
C ALA A 7 -5.68 -17.37 -1.49
N LYS A 8 -5.31 -18.30 -0.60
CA LYS A 8 -5.95 -19.62 -0.51
C LYS A 8 -7.43 -19.54 -0.14
N LEU A 9 -7.80 -18.64 0.79
CA LEU A 9 -9.19 -18.41 1.17
C LEU A 9 -10.01 -17.81 0.02
N LEU A 10 -9.45 -16.86 -0.70
CA LEU A 10 -10.10 -16.24 -1.86
C LEU A 10 -10.26 -17.23 -3.02
N ASN A 11 -9.30 -18.12 -3.22
CA ASN A 11 -9.34 -19.13 -4.31
C ASN A 11 -10.48 -20.17 -4.12
N GLN A 12 -11.01 -20.33 -2.90
CA GLN A 12 -12.19 -21.16 -2.65
C GLN A 12 -13.47 -20.65 -3.34
N LYS A 13 -13.46 -19.42 -3.83
CA LYS A 13 -14.56 -18.78 -4.56
C LYS A 13 -14.59 -19.11 -6.07
N ASN A 14 -13.68 -19.95 -6.56
CA ASN A 14 -13.53 -20.30 -7.99
C ASN A 14 -13.31 -19.09 -8.91
N TRP A 15 -12.68 -18.05 -8.41
CA TRP A 15 -12.30 -16.89 -9.22
C TRP A 15 -11.07 -17.23 -10.07
N LEU A 16 -11.11 -16.90 -11.34
CA LEU A 16 -9.96 -17.03 -12.26
C LEU A 16 -8.95 -15.91 -12.01
N ILE A 17 -8.28 -15.93 -10.87
CA ILE A 17 -7.34 -14.91 -10.42
C ILE A 17 -5.99 -15.56 -10.11
N ASN A 18 -4.92 -14.93 -10.58
CA ASN A 18 -3.56 -15.24 -10.18
C ASN A 18 -3.18 -14.39 -8.96
N TYR A 19 -2.67 -15.05 -7.93
CA TYR A 19 -2.24 -14.38 -6.70
C TYR A 19 -0.73 -14.34 -6.61
N ILE A 20 -0.18 -13.17 -6.36
CA ILE A 20 1.26 -12.96 -6.20
C ILE A 20 1.48 -12.25 -4.88
N SER A 21 2.22 -12.87 -3.97
CA SER A 21 2.62 -12.28 -2.69
C SER A 21 4.08 -11.84 -2.79
N ILE A 22 4.29 -10.54 -2.72
CA ILE A 22 5.61 -9.91 -2.88
C ILE A 22 6.15 -9.55 -1.50
N ASN A 23 7.39 -9.94 -1.21
CA ASN A 23 8.10 -9.48 -0.03
C ASN A 23 8.64 -8.07 -0.26
N ALA A 24 8.65 -7.24 0.78
CA ALA A 24 9.35 -5.97 0.75
C ALA A 24 10.86 -6.19 0.53
N PRO A 25 11.57 -5.26 -0.14
CA PRO A 25 12.93 -5.50 -0.62
C PRO A 25 14.00 -5.40 0.48
N VAL A 26 13.73 -4.71 1.58
CA VAL A 26 14.72 -4.44 2.62
C VAL A 26 14.50 -5.34 3.82
N SER A 27 15.48 -6.17 4.17
CA SER A 27 15.43 -6.99 5.39
C SER A 27 15.66 -6.12 6.64
N LEU A 28 14.94 -6.43 7.70
CA LEU A 28 15.13 -5.78 9.00
C LEU A 28 16.36 -6.34 9.68
N LYS A 29 17.28 -5.46 10.14
CA LYS A 29 18.54 -5.87 10.79
C LYS A 29 18.28 -6.64 12.09
N GLU A 30 17.28 -6.21 12.86
CA GLU A 30 16.93 -6.78 14.16
C GLU A 30 16.03 -8.01 14.07
N TYR A 31 15.39 -8.22 12.91
CA TYR A 31 14.47 -9.32 12.64
C TYR A 31 14.79 -9.93 11.26
N PRO A 32 15.70 -10.90 11.18
CA PRO A 32 16.17 -11.45 9.88
C PRO A 32 15.08 -12.04 8.98
N SER A 33 13.93 -12.39 9.54
CA SER A 33 12.74 -12.84 8.80
C SER A 33 11.76 -11.73 8.48
N GLY A 34 12.02 -10.50 8.92
CA GLY A 34 11.20 -9.31 8.69
C GLY A 34 11.71 -8.51 7.49
N TYR A 35 10.77 -7.90 6.76
CA TYR A 35 11.05 -7.05 5.61
C TYR A 35 10.26 -5.76 5.70
N GLN A 36 10.82 -4.69 5.15
CA GLN A 36 10.18 -3.38 5.07
C GLN A 36 10.29 -2.78 3.66
N TRP A 37 9.31 -1.96 3.30
CA TRP A 37 9.29 -1.23 2.04
C TRP A 37 10.16 0.03 2.08
N PHE A 38 10.23 0.65 3.25
CA PHE A 38 11.04 1.82 3.56
C PHE A 38 11.28 1.88 5.07
N ASP A 39 12.30 2.60 5.50
CA ASP A 39 12.53 2.78 6.92
C ASP A 39 11.46 3.68 7.55
N ILE A 40 10.65 3.11 8.45
CA ILE A 40 9.60 3.85 9.17
C ILE A 40 10.14 4.55 10.43
N TYR A 41 11.37 4.20 10.83
CA TYR A 41 12.09 4.80 11.96
C TYR A 41 13.47 5.32 11.53
N PRO A 42 13.53 6.23 10.53
CA PRO A 42 14.80 6.76 10.07
C PRO A 42 15.58 7.38 11.25
N ASN A 43 16.83 6.94 11.44
CA ASN A 43 17.65 7.32 12.58
C ASN A 43 16.99 7.07 13.96
N GLY A 44 16.16 6.03 14.07
CA GLY A 44 15.49 5.63 15.33
C GLY A 44 14.30 6.51 15.72
N LYS A 45 13.91 7.49 14.89
CA LYS A 45 12.73 8.33 15.12
C LYS A 45 11.59 7.89 14.22
N TYR A 46 10.37 7.86 14.75
CA TYR A 46 9.21 7.59 13.93
C TYR A 46 9.07 8.63 12.81
N ILE A 47 8.68 8.22 11.62
CA ILE A 47 8.64 9.04 10.40
C ILE A 47 7.89 10.39 10.57
N GLN A 48 6.95 10.48 11.51
CA GLN A 48 6.25 11.75 11.81
C GLN A 48 7.14 12.78 12.53
N ASP A 49 8.16 12.31 13.25
CA ASP A 49 9.10 13.13 14.03
C ASP A 49 10.47 13.23 13.36
N ALA A 50 10.58 12.70 12.14
CA ALA A 50 11.80 12.66 11.36
C ALA A 50 12.19 14.06 10.84
N THR A 51 13.49 14.33 10.75
CA THR A 51 14.01 15.56 10.15
C THR A 51 13.83 15.56 8.63
N TYR A 52 14.00 16.72 8.00
CA TYR A 52 13.96 16.83 6.53
C TYR A 52 15.00 15.91 5.85
N GLN A 53 16.19 15.74 6.45
CA GLN A 53 17.22 14.86 5.90
C GLN A 53 16.83 13.38 6.02
N ASP A 54 16.23 12.99 7.15
CA ASP A 54 15.70 11.63 7.34
C ASP A 54 14.60 11.31 6.33
N LEU A 55 13.72 12.27 6.07
CA LEU A 55 12.64 12.10 5.07
C LEU A 55 13.16 11.91 3.65
N LYS A 56 14.31 12.49 3.30
CA LYS A 56 14.96 12.22 2.00
C LYS A 56 15.42 10.76 1.85
N ILE A 57 15.91 10.15 2.93
CA ILE A 57 16.28 8.73 2.94
C ILE A 57 15.02 7.90 2.70
N VAL A 58 13.96 8.18 3.45
CA VAL A 58 12.66 7.50 3.29
C VAL A 58 12.10 7.64 1.87
N GLU A 59 12.19 8.83 1.26
CA GLU A 59 11.77 9.05 -0.14
C GLU A 59 12.59 8.21 -1.12
N SER A 60 13.89 8.05 -0.90
CA SER A 60 14.76 7.20 -1.71
C SER A 60 14.37 5.73 -1.59
N ASP A 61 14.09 5.25 -0.38
CA ASP A 61 13.64 3.88 -0.11
C ASP A 61 12.29 3.61 -0.79
N ILE A 62 11.33 4.53 -0.64
CA ILE A 62 10.03 4.44 -1.31
C ILE A 62 10.23 4.34 -2.81
N LYS A 63 11.04 5.21 -3.42
CA LYS A 63 11.32 5.20 -4.86
C LYS A 63 11.90 3.87 -5.32
N SER A 64 12.86 3.32 -4.57
CA SER A 64 13.47 2.03 -4.87
C SER A 64 12.45 0.88 -4.80
N SER A 65 11.59 0.91 -3.80
CA SER A 65 10.50 -0.05 -3.63
C SER A 65 9.47 0.05 -4.77
N LEU A 66 9.12 1.26 -5.21
CA LEU A 66 8.20 1.48 -6.32
C LEU A 66 8.76 0.96 -7.65
N LEU A 67 10.05 1.17 -7.91
CA LEU A 67 10.73 0.63 -9.11
C LEU A 67 10.72 -0.90 -9.12
N SER A 68 10.99 -1.53 -7.96
CA SER A 68 10.94 -2.99 -7.82
C SER A 68 9.54 -3.55 -8.03
N LEU A 69 8.52 -2.88 -7.48
CA LEU A 69 7.12 -3.26 -7.66
C LEU A 69 6.65 -3.08 -9.10
N GLU A 70 6.98 -1.95 -9.73
CA GLU A 70 6.68 -1.70 -11.14
C GLU A 70 7.26 -2.82 -12.02
N TYR A 71 8.56 -3.13 -11.87
CA TYR A 71 9.21 -4.22 -12.60
C TYR A 71 8.47 -5.56 -12.38
N THR A 72 8.16 -5.88 -11.14
CA THR A 72 7.49 -7.14 -10.78
C THR A 72 6.11 -7.24 -11.41
N ILE A 73 5.31 -6.18 -11.33
CA ILE A 73 3.96 -6.16 -11.92
C ILE A 73 4.06 -6.33 -13.44
N TYR A 74 4.91 -5.56 -14.13
CA TYR A 74 5.05 -5.68 -15.58
C TYR A 74 5.60 -7.03 -16.01
N TYR A 75 6.48 -7.66 -15.22
CA TYR A 75 6.92 -9.02 -15.47
C TYR A 75 5.74 -10.01 -15.50
N TYR A 76 4.86 -9.95 -14.51
CA TYR A 76 3.73 -10.87 -14.42
C TYR A 76 2.63 -10.57 -15.44
N ILE A 77 2.24 -9.33 -15.63
CA ILE A 77 1.20 -9.00 -16.62
C ILE A 77 1.64 -9.39 -18.04
N ASN A 78 2.93 -9.21 -18.38
CA ASN A 78 3.45 -9.65 -19.67
C ASN A 78 3.42 -11.18 -19.81
N ASN A 79 3.84 -11.91 -18.78
CA ASN A 79 3.83 -13.37 -18.79
C ASN A 79 2.41 -13.96 -18.91
N TYR A 80 1.43 -13.32 -18.29
CA TYR A 80 0.03 -13.74 -18.35
C TYR A 80 -0.77 -13.08 -19.47
N LYS A 81 -0.14 -12.23 -20.29
CA LYS A 81 -0.78 -11.46 -21.39
C LYS A 81 -1.96 -10.62 -20.91
N LEU A 82 -1.81 -9.99 -19.76
CA LEU A 82 -2.77 -9.10 -19.12
C LEU A 82 -2.39 -7.62 -19.38
N GLN A 83 -3.30 -6.72 -19.03
CA GLN A 83 -3.06 -5.30 -18.98
C GLN A 83 -2.93 -4.84 -17.51
N LEU A 84 -2.36 -3.67 -17.27
CA LEU A 84 -2.20 -3.15 -15.92
C LEU A 84 -3.56 -2.94 -15.22
N ILE A 85 -4.60 -2.61 -15.97
CA ILE A 85 -5.97 -2.47 -15.47
C ILE A 85 -6.58 -3.79 -14.96
N ASP A 86 -6.02 -4.94 -15.36
CA ASP A 86 -6.44 -6.26 -14.86
C ASP A 86 -5.75 -6.61 -13.52
N SER A 87 -4.91 -5.70 -12.99
CA SER A 87 -4.13 -5.93 -11.78
C SER A 87 -4.73 -5.21 -10.59
N PHE A 88 -4.89 -5.94 -9.48
CA PHE A 88 -5.33 -5.42 -8.18
C PHE A 88 -4.15 -5.46 -7.20
N VAL A 89 -3.86 -4.34 -6.56
CA VAL A 89 -2.77 -4.26 -5.57
C VAL A 89 -3.39 -4.06 -4.20
N ILE A 90 -3.10 -4.98 -3.27
CA ILE A 90 -3.61 -4.91 -1.90
C ILE A 90 -2.44 -4.86 -0.95
N GLY A 91 -2.44 -3.90 -0.06
CA GLY A 91 -1.43 -3.73 0.97
C GLY A 91 -2.03 -3.61 2.37
N PHE A 92 -1.35 -4.23 3.34
CA PHE A 92 -1.66 -4.14 4.76
C PHE A 92 -0.60 -3.31 5.47
N SER A 93 -1.01 -2.44 6.38
CA SER A 93 -0.11 -1.60 7.18
C SER A 93 0.87 -0.82 6.28
N GLN A 94 2.18 -0.99 6.42
CA GLN A 94 3.17 -0.36 5.54
C GLN A 94 2.99 -0.72 4.06
N GLY A 95 2.51 -1.95 3.77
CA GLY A 95 2.17 -2.36 2.41
C GLY A 95 1.03 -1.55 1.79
N GLY A 96 0.06 -1.09 2.60
CA GLY A 96 -1.01 -0.20 2.15
C GLY A 96 -0.50 1.21 1.81
N MET A 97 0.48 1.71 2.57
CA MET A 97 1.16 2.97 2.26
C MET A 97 1.81 2.91 0.87
N ILE A 98 2.57 1.83 0.61
CA ILE A 98 3.24 1.61 -0.67
C ILE A 98 2.26 1.32 -1.81
N ALA A 99 1.16 0.62 -1.56
CA ALA A 99 0.14 0.37 -2.58
C ALA A 99 -0.46 1.68 -3.13
N PHE A 100 -0.73 2.64 -2.25
CA PHE A 100 -1.18 3.98 -2.65
C PHE A 100 -0.11 4.74 -3.45
N GLU A 101 1.14 4.77 -2.95
CA GLU A 101 2.27 5.41 -3.64
C GLU A 101 2.50 4.81 -5.02
N LEU A 102 2.37 3.48 -5.16
CA LEU A 102 2.50 2.79 -6.44
C LEU A 102 1.44 3.25 -7.45
N GLY A 103 0.18 3.35 -7.01
CA GLY A 103 -0.89 3.86 -7.88
C GLY A 103 -0.64 5.30 -8.35
N ASN A 104 -0.02 6.14 -7.51
CA ASN A 104 0.36 7.50 -7.90
C ASN A 104 1.64 7.56 -8.75
N TYR A 105 2.48 6.54 -8.67
CA TYR A 105 3.74 6.46 -9.41
C TYR A 105 3.55 5.93 -10.84
N LEU A 106 2.67 4.95 -11.02
CA LEU A 106 2.47 4.28 -12.30
C LEU A 106 1.89 5.22 -13.37
N LYS A 107 2.36 5.06 -14.61
CA LYS A 107 1.92 5.85 -15.77
C LYS A 107 0.54 5.44 -16.29
N ASN A 108 0.09 4.24 -15.97
CA ASN A 108 -1.21 3.69 -16.36
C ASN A 108 -1.98 3.26 -15.12
N ARG A 109 -3.31 3.19 -15.26
CA ARG A 109 -4.23 2.88 -14.19
C ARG A 109 -4.18 1.39 -13.80
N LEU A 110 -4.12 1.10 -12.50
CA LEU A 110 -4.43 -0.22 -11.93
C LEU A 110 -5.94 -0.51 -11.99
N GLY A 111 -6.32 -1.77 -11.91
CA GLY A 111 -7.71 -2.20 -11.78
C GLY A 111 -8.33 -1.71 -10.48
N ALA A 112 -7.64 -1.94 -9.34
CA ALA A 112 -8.01 -1.36 -8.06
C ALA A 112 -6.83 -1.39 -7.07
N ILE A 113 -6.97 -0.63 -5.96
CA ILE A 113 -6.04 -0.60 -4.85
C ILE A 113 -6.80 -0.88 -3.55
N GLY A 114 -6.29 -1.84 -2.74
CA GLY A 114 -6.76 -2.11 -1.40
C GLY A 114 -5.76 -1.60 -0.35
N ILE A 115 -6.24 -0.79 0.58
CA ILE A 115 -5.46 -0.19 1.67
C ILE A 115 -6.05 -0.68 2.99
N ILE A 116 -5.39 -1.63 3.65
CA ILE A 116 -5.92 -2.32 4.81
C ILE A 116 -5.11 -1.94 6.05
N SER A 117 -5.78 -1.47 7.11
CA SER A 117 -5.16 -1.06 8.40
C SER A 117 -3.90 -0.21 8.17
N SER A 118 -4.06 0.86 7.39
CA SER A 118 -2.96 1.66 6.86
C SER A 118 -3.33 3.14 6.78
N LYS A 119 -2.40 3.96 6.27
CA LYS A 119 -2.60 5.40 6.06
C LYS A 119 -1.94 5.89 4.79
N ILE A 120 -2.37 7.03 4.28
CA ILE A 120 -1.71 7.75 3.19
C ILE A 120 -0.61 8.63 3.78
N ILE A 121 0.63 8.43 3.32
CA ILE A 121 1.81 9.14 3.82
C ILE A 121 2.17 10.39 3.00
N SER A 122 1.87 10.41 1.72
CA SER A 122 2.28 11.48 0.79
C SER A 122 1.26 12.60 0.67
N LYS A 123 1.00 13.30 1.77
CA LYS A 123 -0.02 14.37 1.82
C LYS A 123 0.30 15.60 0.96
N ASN A 124 1.55 15.78 0.55
CA ASN A 124 2.01 16.96 -0.20
C ASN A 124 2.29 16.67 -1.69
N LYS A 125 2.03 15.46 -2.16
CA LYS A 125 2.24 15.09 -3.57
C LYS A 125 1.02 15.42 -4.42
N ILE A 126 1.27 15.84 -5.65
CA ILE A 126 0.22 15.96 -6.66
C ILE A 126 -0.26 14.55 -7.03
N ILE A 127 -1.56 14.35 -6.97
CA ILE A 127 -2.18 13.08 -7.35
C ILE A 127 -2.42 13.07 -8.85
N ASN A 128 -1.87 12.05 -9.52
CA ASN A 128 -2.04 11.88 -10.96
C ASN A 128 -3.47 11.43 -11.31
N ASN A 129 -3.87 11.65 -12.57
CA ASN A 129 -5.22 11.31 -13.05
C ASN A 129 -5.48 9.79 -13.07
N ASN A 130 -4.45 8.96 -13.23
CA ASN A 130 -4.60 7.52 -13.22
C ASN A 130 -5.02 7.03 -11.84
N LEU A 131 -4.39 7.56 -10.77
CA LEU A 131 -4.78 7.23 -9.41
C LEU A 131 -6.19 7.74 -9.07
N LYS A 132 -6.54 8.97 -9.48
CA LYS A 132 -7.90 9.51 -9.25
C LYS A 132 -8.99 8.60 -9.82
N ASN A 133 -8.72 7.99 -10.96
CA ASN A 133 -9.65 7.09 -11.66
C ASN A 133 -9.48 5.60 -11.29
N THR A 134 -8.51 5.26 -10.44
CA THR A 134 -8.34 3.89 -9.92
C THR A 134 -9.26 3.70 -8.72
N PRO A 135 -10.15 2.68 -8.72
CA PRO A 135 -10.94 2.36 -7.54
C PRO A 135 -10.05 2.06 -6.34
N ILE A 136 -10.29 2.73 -5.22
CA ILE A 136 -9.56 2.53 -3.98
C ILE A 136 -10.52 1.98 -2.94
N PHE A 137 -10.18 0.85 -2.33
CA PHE A 137 -10.83 0.34 -1.14
C PHE A 137 -9.93 0.58 0.06
N ILE A 138 -10.45 1.24 1.10
CA ILE A 138 -9.70 1.49 2.32
C ILE A 138 -10.47 1.01 3.54
N SER A 139 -9.85 0.17 4.39
CA SER A 139 -10.46 -0.32 5.62
C SER A 139 -9.55 -0.16 6.83
N HIS A 140 -10.16 -0.03 8.02
CA HIS A 140 -9.43 0.18 9.27
C HIS A 140 -10.25 -0.26 10.48
N GLY A 141 -9.59 -0.92 11.44
CA GLY A 141 -10.17 -1.27 12.74
C GLY A 141 -10.27 -0.05 13.66
N ASP A 142 -11.39 0.14 14.35
CA ASP A 142 -11.57 1.31 15.22
C ASP A 142 -10.78 1.23 16.54
N LYS A 143 -10.25 0.04 16.88
CA LYS A 143 -9.37 -0.20 18.02
C LYS A 143 -7.92 -0.47 17.63
N ASP A 144 -7.53 -0.11 16.38
CA ASP A 144 -6.15 -0.23 15.93
C ASP A 144 -5.22 0.60 16.84
N ASN A 145 -4.34 -0.09 17.55
CA ASN A 145 -3.37 0.50 18.49
C ASN A 145 -1.99 0.75 17.87
N VAL A 146 -1.80 0.36 16.60
CA VAL A 146 -0.55 0.59 15.83
C VAL A 146 -0.68 1.84 14.96
N LEU A 147 -1.79 1.93 14.23
CA LEU A 147 -2.14 3.11 13.42
C LEU A 147 -3.49 3.64 13.87
N SER A 148 -3.50 4.88 14.34
CA SER A 148 -4.71 5.49 14.90
C SER A 148 -5.85 5.56 13.88
N ILE A 149 -7.09 5.34 14.34
CA ILE A 149 -8.29 5.59 13.53
C ILE A 149 -8.33 7.03 12.98
N ASN A 150 -7.67 7.99 13.62
CA ASN A 150 -7.53 9.35 13.11
C ASN A 150 -6.69 9.41 11.82
N ASP A 151 -5.71 8.51 11.66
CA ASP A 151 -4.93 8.42 10.41
C ASP A 151 -5.79 7.89 9.26
N PHE A 152 -6.73 6.99 9.55
CA PHE A 152 -7.75 6.56 8.60
C PHE A 152 -8.63 7.74 8.15
N TYR A 153 -9.22 8.49 9.07
CA TYR A 153 -10.05 9.65 8.73
C TYR A 153 -9.27 10.71 7.93
N LYS A 154 -8.02 11.01 8.32
CA LYS A 154 -7.15 11.90 7.55
C LYS A 154 -6.88 11.38 6.13
N SER A 155 -6.81 10.07 5.96
CA SER A 155 -6.65 9.46 4.62
C SER A 155 -7.92 9.59 3.80
N LEU A 156 -9.11 9.43 4.40
CA LEU A 156 -10.39 9.67 3.71
C LEU A 156 -10.54 11.11 3.25
N ASP A 157 -10.23 12.07 4.14
CA ASP A 157 -10.27 13.50 3.81
C ASP A 157 -9.30 13.83 2.66
N PHE A 158 -8.11 13.23 2.68
CA PHE A 158 -7.13 13.39 1.60
C PHE A 158 -7.68 12.86 0.26
N LEU A 159 -8.24 11.66 0.25
CA LEU A 159 -8.83 11.06 -0.97
C LEU A 159 -9.96 11.92 -1.52
N LYS A 160 -10.87 12.37 -0.65
CA LYS A 160 -11.98 13.24 -1.00
C LYS A 160 -11.52 14.57 -1.58
N ASN A 161 -10.58 15.24 -0.92
CA ASN A 161 -10.07 16.55 -1.35
C ASN A 161 -9.28 16.48 -2.68
N ASN A 162 -8.77 15.29 -3.04
CA ASN A 162 -8.10 15.05 -4.31
C ASN A 162 -9.01 14.45 -5.40
N ASN A 163 -10.32 14.35 -5.16
CA ASN A 163 -11.30 13.76 -6.07
C ASN A 163 -10.95 12.33 -6.52
N CYS A 164 -10.40 11.52 -5.60
CA CYS A 164 -10.16 10.11 -5.85
C CYS A 164 -11.48 9.32 -5.74
N TYR A 165 -11.64 8.29 -6.58
CA TYR A 165 -12.75 7.36 -6.46
C TYR A 165 -12.42 6.30 -5.39
N PHE A 166 -13.18 6.25 -4.28
CA PHE A 166 -12.92 5.31 -3.19
C PHE A 166 -14.17 4.85 -2.46
N GLU A 167 -14.06 3.66 -1.88
CA GLU A 167 -14.97 3.12 -0.87
C GLU A 167 -14.22 2.91 0.43
N SER A 168 -14.87 3.16 1.56
CA SER A 168 -14.25 3.05 2.88
C SER A 168 -15.06 2.18 3.83
N TYR A 169 -14.37 1.41 4.66
CA TYR A 169 -14.98 0.53 5.63
C TYR A 169 -14.29 0.61 6.99
N LYS A 170 -15.03 1.07 8.01
CA LYS A 170 -14.57 1.02 9.40
C LYS A 170 -15.05 -0.27 10.03
N ILE A 171 -14.12 -1.08 10.56
CA ILE A 171 -14.43 -2.33 11.24
C ILE A 171 -14.54 -2.05 12.72
N ILE A 172 -15.73 -2.34 13.28
CA ILE A 172 -16.04 -2.04 14.69
C ILE A 172 -15.43 -3.13 15.58
N ASN A 173 -14.82 -2.70 16.68
CA ASN A 173 -14.13 -3.55 17.65
C ASN A 173 -12.96 -4.38 17.10
N ASP A 174 -12.35 -3.92 16.02
CA ASP A 174 -11.22 -4.57 15.39
C ASP A 174 -9.92 -3.80 15.66
N ASP A 175 -8.81 -4.53 15.77
CA ASP A 175 -7.48 -4.00 16.01
C ASP A 175 -6.66 -3.88 14.71
N HIS A 176 -5.31 -3.98 14.78
CA HIS A 176 -4.42 -3.95 13.63
C HIS A 176 -4.38 -5.29 12.88
N THR A 177 -5.47 -5.61 12.16
CA THR A 177 -5.63 -6.88 11.40
C THR A 177 -6.01 -6.65 9.94
#